data_f9c4e5f4bbeaef52f484e8f252bc3b43
#
_entry.id   f9c4e5f4bbeaef52f484e8f252bc3b43
#
_cell.length_a   1.000
_cell.length_b   1.000
_cell.length_c   1.000
_cell.angle_alpha   90.00
_cell.angle_beta   90.00
_cell.angle_gamma   90.00
#
_symmetry.space_group_name_H-M   'P 1'
#
loop_
_entity.id
_entity.type
_entity.pdbx_description
1 polymer ?
#
loop_
_entity_poly.entity_id
_entity_poly.type
_entity_poly.pdbx_seq_one_letter_code
_entity_poly.pdbx_strand_id
1 'polypeptide(L)'
;MPSELDSLSVQAAEMLQGHFKNWRKPQLFVECGTGFEPEKLFDDGCQSLELNQLPGMPRHRTPDQEHPLLLYGFSNGIPVLATRGHRHLYEGVGILPCVLPLCTAHQLGVNTVILLDSGLSLQKEIKPGTWVLLTDFINYHHISPLDGNHSMLENAFPDMTCALSQHLNSELMNALHFVGVSPRLGIYLSRPGSQFCTVSEANAARMAGADIIGHDMVMEIIMGHALGCKVAAFSLAALMAPDFYSQPLSRANVLDVCRFCSSDMMRGLRRGIREYIEG
;
A
#
# COMPACT_ATOMS: atom_id res chain seq x y z
N MET A 1 -1.75 -1.57 -29.13
CA MET A 1 -0.39 -1.97 -28.72
C MET A 1 -0.37 -1.96 -27.18
N PRO A 2 0.35 -2.86 -26.53
CA PRO A 2 0.49 -2.82 -25.07
C PRO A 2 1.13 -1.48 -24.64
N SER A 3 0.72 -0.99 -23.45
CA SER A 3 1.36 0.18 -22.85
C SER A 3 2.78 -0.13 -22.38
N GLU A 4 3.56 0.89 -22.07
CA GLU A 4 4.88 0.70 -21.47
C GLU A 4 4.78 -0.06 -20.14
N LEU A 5 3.82 0.30 -19.29
CA LEU A 5 3.57 -0.37 -18.01
C LEU A 5 3.22 -1.85 -18.19
N ASP A 6 2.36 -2.19 -19.17
CA ASP A 6 2.02 -3.57 -19.50
C ASP A 6 3.26 -4.38 -19.88
N SER A 7 4.04 -3.86 -20.81
CA SER A 7 5.28 -4.52 -21.27
C SER A 7 6.30 -4.74 -20.16
N LEU A 8 6.49 -3.73 -19.29
CA LEU A 8 7.41 -3.81 -18.16
C LEU A 8 6.93 -4.75 -17.06
N SER A 9 5.61 -4.77 -16.77
CA SER A 9 5.04 -5.67 -15.76
C SER A 9 5.17 -7.14 -16.18
N VAL A 10 5.01 -7.46 -17.48
CA VAL A 10 5.25 -8.81 -18.01
C VAL A 10 6.72 -9.20 -17.87
N GLN A 11 7.66 -8.35 -18.29
CA GLN A 11 9.10 -8.62 -18.15
C GLN A 11 9.50 -8.81 -16.68
N ALA A 12 8.96 -7.99 -15.77
CA ALA A 12 9.22 -8.12 -14.35
C ALA A 12 8.66 -9.44 -13.79
N ALA A 13 7.47 -9.86 -14.22
CA ALA A 13 6.87 -11.11 -13.81
C ALA A 13 7.70 -12.33 -14.26
N GLU A 14 8.18 -12.35 -15.50
CA GLU A 14 9.07 -13.39 -16.02
C GLU A 14 10.39 -13.44 -15.23
N MET A 15 10.99 -12.28 -14.95
CA MET A 15 12.21 -12.19 -14.14
C MET A 15 12.01 -12.78 -12.75
N LEU A 16 10.92 -12.45 -12.05
CA LEU A 16 10.66 -12.93 -10.70
C LEU A 16 10.47 -14.44 -10.63
N GLN A 17 9.83 -15.05 -11.63
CA GLN A 17 9.67 -16.52 -11.70
C GLN A 17 11.01 -17.26 -11.76
N GLY A 18 12.02 -16.66 -12.36
CA GLY A 18 13.37 -17.24 -12.44
C GLY A 18 14.30 -16.86 -11.27
N HIS A 19 13.94 -15.82 -10.50
CA HIS A 19 14.82 -15.26 -9.47
C HIS A 19 14.70 -15.99 -8.12
N PHE A 20 13.47 -16.22 -7.63
CA PHE A 20 13.23 -16.78 -6.31
C PHE A 20 13.29 -18.31 -6.30
N LYS A 21 13.93 -18.88 -5.28
CA LYS A 21 13.98 -20.33 -5.08
C LYS A 21 12.64 -20.84 -4.53
N ASN A 22 12.32 -22.10 -4.83
CA ASN A 22 11.07 -22.76 -4.42
C ASN A 22 9.84 -21.96 -4.86
N TRP A 23 9.92 -21.38 -6.07
CA TRP A 23 8.87 -20.55 -6.62
C TRP A 23 7.53 -21.27 -6.69
N ARG A 24 6.53 -20.68 -6.13
CA ARG A 24 5.12 -20.99 -6.33
C ARG A 24 4.40 -19.69 -6.68
N LYS A 25 3.42 -19.76 -7.56
CA LYS A 25 2.64 -18.61 -7.99
C LYS A 25 2.06 -17.88 -6.76
N PRO A 26 2.36 -16.60 -6.53
CA PRO A 26 1.84 -15.87 -5.39
C PRO A 26 0.32 -15.74 -5.49
N GLN A 27 -0.36 -15.80 -4.36
CA GLN A 27 -1.82 -15.67 -4.29
C GLN A 27 -2.24 -14.27 -3.85
N LEU A 28 -1.30 -13.54 -3.26
CA LEU A 28 -1.60 -12.21 -2.75
C LEU A 28 -0.37 -11.30 -2.80
N PHE A 29 -0.62 -10.00 -2.89
CA PHE A 29 0.38 -8.94 -2.82
C PHE A 29 0.11 -8.04 -1.63
N VAL A 30 1.14 -7.80 -0.80
CA VAL A 30 1.09 -6.87 0.33
C VAL A 30 2.08 -5.75 0.09
N GLU A 31 1.61 -4.55 -0.12
CA GLU A 31 2.47 -3.37 -0.24
C GLU A 31 2.56 -2.64 1.10
N CYS A 32 3.77 -2.45 1.58
CA CYS A 32 4.04 -1.76 2.83
C CYS A 32 4.84 -0.49 2.59
N GLY A 33 4.35 0.62 3.09
CA GLY A 33 5.08 1.88 3.17
C GLY A 33 6.33 1.78 4.04
N THR A 34 7.12 2.85 4.05
CA THR A 34 8.38 2.90 4.80
C THR A 34 8.14 2.82 6.31
N GLY A 35 8.93 2.01 6.99
CA GLY A 35 8.90 1.85 8.46
C GLY A 35 8.09 0.64 8.93
N PHE A 36 7.37 -0.05 8.05
CA PHE A 36 6.76 -1.33 8.38
C PHE A 36 7.73 -2.49 8.16
N GLU A 37 7.44 -3.64 8.81
CA GLU A 37 8.28 -4.84 8.80
C GLU A 37 7.52 -6.04 8.19
N PRO A 38 7.30 -6.04 6.86
CA PRO A 38 6.55 -7.11 6.18
C PRO A 38 7.24 -8.48 6.27
N GLU A 39 8.51 -8.56 6.64
CA GLU A 39 9.21 -9.82 6.90
C GLU A 39 8.48 -10.68 7.94
N LYS A 40 7.76 -10.04 8.87
CA LYS A 40 6.97 -10.72 9.91
C LYS A 40 5.69 -11.40 9.38
N LEU A 41 5.35 -11.20 8.11
CA LEU A 41 4.29 -11.96 7.43
C LEU A 41 4.69 -13.40 7.15
N PHE A 42 5.99 -13.68 7.00
CA PHE A 42 6.48 -14.95 6.50
C PHE A 42 6.78 -15.95 7.62
N ASP A 43 6.62 -17.25 7.32
CA ASP A 43 6.76 -18.35 8.29
C ASP A 43 8.23 -18.56 8.68
N ASP A 44 9.09 -18.80 7.69
CA ASP A 44 10.50 -19.15 7.85
C ASP A 44 11.43 -18.10 7.21
N GLY A 45 11.01 -16.82 7.24
CA GLY A 45 11.68 -15.74 6.55
C GLY A 45 11.27 -15.62 5.08
N CYS A 46 11.91 -14.70 4.38
CA CYS A 46 11.62 -14.39 2.98
C CYS A 46 12.90 -14.20 2.18
N GLN A 47 12.80 -14.37 0.87
CA GLN A 47 13.82 -13.96 -0.09
C GLN A 47 13.52 -12.52 -0.50
N SER A 48 14.55 -11.75 -0.84
CA SER A 48 14.41 -10.33 -1.18
C SER A 48 15.14 -9.96 -2.46
N LEU A 49 14.61 -8.96 -3.14
CA LEU A 49 15.17 -8.33 -4.32
C LEU A 49 15.03 -6.81 -4.15
N GLU A 50 16.07 -6.02 -4.45
CA GLU A 50 15.91 -4.57 -4.50
C GLU A 50 14.91 -4.19 -5.59
N LEU A 51 13.95 -3.33 -5.26
CA LEU A 51 12.87 -2.95 -6.16
C LEU A 51 13.40 -2.30 -7.45
N ASN A 52 14.54 -1.59 -7.38
CA ASN A 52 15.23 -0.99 -8.52
C ASN A 52 15.82 -2.01 -9.53
N GLN A 53 15.81 -3.30 -9.22
CA GLN A 53 16.23 -4.36 -10.14
C GLN A 53 15.09 -4.82 -11.06
N LEU A 54 13.84 -4.45 -10.76
CA LEU A 54 12.75 -4.73 -11.68
C LEU A 54 12.88 -3.89 -12.96
N PRO A 55 12.59 -4.47 -14.13
CA PRO A 55 12.53 -3.72 -15.38
C PRO A 55 11.65 -2.47 -15.26
N GLY A 56 12.14 -1.32 -15.70
CA GLY A 56 11.42 -0.05 -15.63
C GLY A 56 11.50 0.70 -14.31
N MET A 57 12.04 0.08 -13.26
CA MET A 57 12.18 0.79 -11.97
C MET A 57 13.40 1.73 -11.99
N PRO A 58 13.20 3.01 -11.65
CA PRO A 58 14.32 3.96 -11.58
C PRO A 58 15.24 3.64 -10.39
N ARG A 59 16.51 4.00 -10.50
CA ARG A 59 17.45 3.95 -9.38
C ARG A 59 16.99 4.87 -8.26
N HIS A 60 17.18 4.43 -7.03
CA HIS A 60 16.87 5.25 -5.85
C HIS A 60 17.77 6.48 -5.80
N ARG A 61 17.18 7.66 -5.55
CA ARG A 61 17.90 8.93 -5.59
C ARG A 61 18.05 9.62 -4.23
N THR A 62 17.38 9.11 -3.20
CA THR A 62 17.37 9.75 -1.88
C THR A 62 18.41 9.08 -0.98
N PRO A 63 19.51 9.77 -0.58
CA PRO A 63 20.64 9.16 0.13
C PRO A 63 20.29 8.54 1.48
N ASP A 64 19.26 9.07 2.16
CA ASP A 64 18.91 8.71 3.54
C ASP A 64 17.70 7.79 3.66
N GLN A 65 17.26 7.18 2.56
CA GLN A 65 16.12 6.25 2.58
C GLN A 65 16.61 4.82 2.41
N GLU A 66 16.03 3.90 3.20
CA GLU A 66 16.18 2.47 2.96
C GLU A 66 15.73 2.13 1.54
N HIS A 67 16.52 1.30 0.84
CA HIS A 67 16.16 0.84 -0.49
C HIS A 67 14.88 -0.01 -0.41
N PRO A 68 13.84 0.32 -1.19
CA PRO A 68 12.65 -0.51 -1.23
C PRO A 68 12.99 -1.92 -1.73
N LEU A 69 12.42 -2.93 -1.06
CA LEU A 69 12.61 -4.34 -1.38
C LEU A 69 11.30 -4.98 -1.86
N LEU A 70 11.40 -5.87 -2.82
CA LEU A 70 10.40 -6.88 -3.10
C LEU A 70 10.76 -8.15 -2.33
N LEU A 71 9.80 -8.68 -1.61
CA LEU A 71 9.94 -9.86 -0.75
C LEU A 71 9.07 -10.99 -1.29
N TYR A 72 9.58 -12.21 -1.23
CA TYR A 72 8.83 -13.41 -1.57
C TYR A 72 9.02 -14.49 -0.51
N GLY A 73 7.94 -15.11 -0.10
CA GLY A 73 7.94 -16.17 0.90
C GLY A 73 6.56 -16.77 1.12
N PHE A 74 6.41 -17.50 2.22
CA PHE A 74 5.16 -18.17 2.57
C PHE A 74 4.61 -17.65 3.88
N SER A 75 3.32 -17.38 3.92
CA SER A 75 2.55 -17.00 5.11
C SER A 75 1.48 -18.07 5.35
N ASN A 76 1.60 -18.85 6.42
CA ASN A 76 0.79 -20.05 6.67
C ASN A 76 0.78 -21.03 5.46
N GLY A 77 1.93 -21.19 4.79
CA GLY A 77 2.07 -22.02 3.60
C GLY A 77 1.52 -21.40 2.30
N ILE A 78 0.90 -20.23 2.36
CA ILE A 78 0.39 -19.46 1.20
C ILE A 78 1.54 -18.63 0.62
N PRO A 79 1.85 -18.74 -0.69
CA PRO A 79 2.89 -17.93 -1.32
C PRO A 79 2.44 -16.46 -1.45
N VAL A 80 3.27 -15.55 -0.95
CA VAL A 80 3.01 -14.11 -0.85
C VAL A 80 4.15 -13.33 -1.49
N LEU A 81 3.81 -12.31 -2.28
CA LEU A 81 4.69 -11.20 -2.61
C LEU A 81 4.40 -10.05 -1.65
N ALA A 82 5.45 -9.38 -1.18
CA ALA A 82 5.29 -8.14 -0.41
C ALA A 82 6.35 -7.11 -0.81
N THR A 83 6.11 -5.83 -0.50
CA THR A 83 7.16 -4.82 -0.56
C THR A 83 7.48 -4.30 0.84
N ARG A 84 8.75 -3.96 1.06
CA ARG A 84 9.19 -3.12 2.17
C ARG A 84 9.60 -1.77 1.61
N GLY A 85 8.75 -0.76 1.78
CA GLY A 85 8.83 0.50 1.06
C GLY A 85 8.34 0.37 -0.38
N HIS A 86 8.03 1.50 -0.98
CA HIS A 86 7.57 1.63 -2.37
C HIS A 86 8.12 2.91 -2.99
N ARG A 87 7.75 3.21 -4.23
CA ARG A 87 8.09 4.47 -4.90
C ARG A 87 6.97 5.48 -4.70
N HIS A 88 7.35 6.72 -4.53
CA HIS A 88 6.40 7.80 -4.27
C HIS A 88 6.38 8.80 -5.42
N LEU A 89 5.23 9.38 -5.73
CA LEU A 89 5.09 10.42 -6.74
C LEU A 89 5.99 11.64 -6.47
N TYR A 90 6.20 11.98 -5.19
CA TYR A 90 7.07 13.11 -4.81
C TYR A 90 8.56 12.86 -5.06
N GLU A 91 8.97 11.66 -5.42
CA GLU A 91 10.35 11.39 -5.87
C GLU A 91 10.62 11.91 -7.29
N GLY A 92 9.57 12.37 -8.00
CA GLY A 92 9.67 12.90 -9.36
C GLY A 92 9.97 11.84 -10.42
N VAL A 93 9.65 10.56 -10.12
CA VAL A 93 9.87 9.40 -11.00
C VAL A 93 8.68 9.06 -11.88
N GLY A 94 7.58 9.81 -11.75
CA GLY A 94 6.33 9.54 -12.45
C GLY A 94 5.49 8.46 -11.75
N ILE A 95 4.34 8.17 -12.35
CA ILE A 95 3.32 7.29 -11.76
C ILE A 95 3.64 5.79 -11.98
N LEU A 96 4.30 5.46 -13.10
CA LEU A 96 4.59 4.08 -13.50
C LEU A 96 5.34 3.31 -12.39
N PRO A 97 6.44 3.82 -11.81
CA PRO A 97 7.16 3.11 -10.75
C PRO A 97 6.33 2.89 -9.47
N CYS A 98 5.31 3.71 -9.22
CA CYS A 98 4.45 3.53 -8.05
C CYS A 98 3.57 2.28 -8.21
N VAL A 99 2.99 2.06 -9.38
CA VAL A 99 2.04 0.96 -9.61
C VAL A 99 2.66 -0.29 -10.24
N LEU A 100 3.91 -0.23 -10.73
CA LEU A 100 4.58 -1.34 -11.40
C LEU A 100 4.67 -2.61 -10.54
N PRO A 101 4.98 -2.57 -9.23
CA PRO A 101 5.02 -3.77 -8.40
C PRO A 101 3.67 -4.49 -8.34
N LEU A 102 2.59 -3.72 -8.18
CA LEU A 102 1.22 -4.24 -8.18
C LEU A 102 0.85 -4.86 -9.54
N CYS A 103 1.14 -4.15 -10.64
CA CYS A 103 0.90 -4.67 -11.99
C CYS A 103 1.70 -5.96 -12.25
N THR A 104 2.95 -6.02 -11.78
CA THR A 104 3.78 -7.23 -11.86
C THR A 104 3.16 -8.39 -11.09
N ALA A 105 2.67 -8.14 -9.88
CA ALA A 105 1.96 -9.15 -9.09
C ALA A 105 0.69 -9.63 -9.80
N HIS A 106 -0.06 -8.73 -10.44
CA HIS A 106 -1.23 -9.09 -11.23
C HIS A 106 -0.87 -9.97 -12.44
N GLN A 107 0.21 -9.69 -13.17
CA GLN A 107 0.72 -10.55 -14.26
C GLN A 107 1.10 -11.95 -13.75
N LEU A 108 1.54 -12.08 -12.52
CA LEU A 108 1.76 -13.36 -11.86
C LEU A 108 0.44 -14.04 -11.41
N GLY A 109 -0.71 -13.38 -11.63
CA GLY A 109 -2.06 -13.86 -11.35
C GLY A 109 -2.53 -13.61 -9.93
N VAL A 110 -1.91 -12.67 -9.23
CA VAL A 110 -2.43 -12.14 -7.98
C VAL A 110 -3.71 -11.35 -8.26
N ASN A 111 -4.75 -11.61 -7.47
CA ASN A 111 -6.02 -10.90 -7.53
C ASN A 111 -6.45 -10.34 -6.16
N THR A 112 -5.60 -10.45 -5.15
CA THR A 112 -5.85 -9.92 -3.80
C THR A 112 -4.68 -9.04 -3.39
N VAL A 113 -4.97 -7.79 -3.05
CA VAL A 113 -3.99 -6.74 -2.74
C VAL A 113 -4.30 -6.13 -1.38
N ILE A 114 -3.29 -6.04 -0.52
CA ILE A 114 -3.38 -5.34 0.77
C ILE A 114 -2.34 -4.24 0.77
N LEU A 115 -2.77 -3.01 1.01
CA LEU A 115 -1.93 -1.83 1.04
C LEU A 115 -1.82 -1.31 2.47
N LEU A 116 -0.60 -1.03 2.92
CA LEU A 116 -0.31 -0.47 4.25
C LEU A 116 0.56 0.77 4.11
N ASP A 117 0.07 1.87 4.62
CA ASP A 117 0.83 3.12 4.67
C ASP A 117 0.56 3.88 5.96
N SER A 118 1.16 5.04 6.13
CA SER A 118 0.99 5.92 7.27
C SER A 118 0.54 7.31 6.83
N GLY A 119 -0.23 7.95 7.71
CA GLY A 119 -0.71 9.30 7.46
C GLY A 119 -0.84 10.13 8.74
N LEU A 120 -1.29 11.37 8.57
CA LEU A 120 -1.65 12.24 9.69
C LEU A 120 -3.14 12.10 9.96
N SER A 121 -3.50 11.86 11.21
CA SER A 121 -4.90 11.90 11.62
C SER A 121 -5.45 13.33 11.56
N LEU A 122 -6.62 13.45 10.96
CA LEU A 122 -7.40 14.68 10.89
C LEU A 122 -8.47 14.74 12.00
N GLN A 123 -8.67 13.67 12.76
CA GLN A 123 -9.72 13.52 13.78
C GLN A 123 -9.11 13.35 15.18
N LYS A 124 -9.68 14.04 16.17
CA LYS A 124 -9.21 13.96 17.58
C LYS A 124 -9.33 12.56 18.19
N GLU A 125 -10.27 11.77 17.69
CA GLU A 125 -10.60 10.43 18.15
C GLU A 125 -9.69 9.36 17.57
N ILE A 126 -9.00 9.65 16.46
CA ILE A 126 -8.02 8.76 15.81
C ILE A 126 -6.63 9.15 16.30
N LYS A 127 -6.17 8.53 17.38
CA LYS A 127 -4.89 8.85 18.01
C LYS A 127 -3.71 8.23 17.25
N PRO A 128 -2.49 8.77 17.40
CA PRO A 128 -1.28 8.11 16.91
C PRO A 128 -1.20 6.64 17.36
N GLY A 129 -0.83 5.76 16.45
CA GLY A 129 -0.84 4.30 16.65
C GLY A 129 -2.16 3.63 16.30
N THR A 130 -3.22 4.39 15.95
CA THR A 130 -4.49 3.81 15.50
C THR A 130 -4.43 3.49 14.01
N TRP A 131 -4.76 2.25 13.66
CA TRP A 131 -4.97 1.85 12.27
C TRP A 131 -6.33 2.33 11.75
N VAL A 132 -6.37 2.81 10.53
CA VAL A 132 -7.59 3.19 9.81
C VAL A 132 -7.74 2.25 8.62
N LEU A 133 -8.79 1.43 8.62
CA LEU A 133 -9.21 0.65 7.45
C LEU A 133 -9.99 1.57 6.53
N LEU A 134 -9.53 1.71 5.31
CA LEU A 134 -10.12 2.64 4.36
C LEU A 134 -11.44 2.11 3.82
N THR A 135 -12.46 2.97 3.85
CA THR A 135 -13.76 2.73 3.22
C THR A 135 -13.90 3.49 1.91
N ASP A 136 -13.11 4.56 1.75
CA ASP A 136 -13.09 5.39 0.54
C ASP A 136 -11.80 6.21 0.51
N PHE A 137 -11.55 6.92 -0.59
CA PHE A 137 -10.40 7.80 -0.76
C PHE A 137 -10.72 9.07 -1.56
N ILE A 138 -9.88 10.08 -1.38
CA ILE A 138 -9.91 11.34 -2.13
C ILE A 138 -8.55 11.52 -2.82
N ASN A 139 -8.55 11.59 -4.15
CA ASN A 139 -7.36 11.78 -4.96
C ASN A 139 -7.11 13.29 -5.22
N TYR A 140 -6.18 13.90 -4.46
CA TYR A 140 -5.75 15.29 -4.68
C TYR A 140 -4.46 15.40 -5.50
N HIS A 141 -3.99 14.32 -6.11
CA HIS A 141 -2.89 14.38 -7.07
C HIS A 141 -3.32 14.91 -8.44
N HIS A 142 -4.62 14.84 -8.75
CA HIS A 142 -5.19 15.26 -10.03
C HIS A 142 -4.59 14.53 -11.26
N ILE A 143 -4.06 13.33 -11.06
CA ILE A 143 -3.56 12.41 -12.07
C ILE A 143 -4.14 11.01 -11.82
N SER A 144 -4.11 10.16 -12.85
CA SER A 144 -4.62 8.79 -12.75
C SER A 144 -3.58 7.78 -13.26
N PRO A 145 -3.42 6.63 -12.60
CA PRO A 145 -2.57 5.56 -13.12
C PRO A 145 -3.14 4.90 -14.38
N LEU A 146 -4.39 5.17 -14.71
CA LEU A 146 -5.06 4.64 -15.90
C LEU A 146 -4.71 5.41 -17.17
N ASP A 147 -4.18 6.65 -17.03
CA ASP A 147 -3.82 7.49 -18.16
C ASP A 147 -2.76 6.80 -19.03
N GLY A 148 -3.11 6.52 -20.29
CA GLY A 148 -2.26 5.80 -21.25
C GLY A 148 -2.16 4.28 -21.05
N ASN A 149 -2.77 3.71 -20.01
CA ASN A 149 -2.67 2.29 -19.65
C ASN A 149 -3.94 1.46 -19.91
N HIS A 150 -4.84 1.95 -20.74
CA HIS A 150 -6.13 1.29 -21.02
C HIS A 150 -5.98 -0.10 -21.64
N SER A 151 -4.84 -0.42 -22.28
CA SER A 151 -4.61 -1.75 -22.87
C SER A 151 -4.51 -2.88 -21.83
N MET A 152 -4.27 -2.56 -20.57
CA MET A 152 -4.21 -3.52 -19.46
C MET A 152 -5.59 -3.80 -18.84
N LEU A 153 -6.60 -3.02 -19.20
CA LEU A 153 -7.89 -3.01 -18.53
C LEU A 153 -8.97 -3.70 -19.36
N GLU A 154 -9.81 -4.49 -18.71
CA GLU A 154 -11.04 -5.02 -19.34
C GLU A 154 -12.05 -3.89 -19.60
N ASN A 155 -12.10 -2.88 -18.72
CA ASN A 155 -12.93 -1.70 -18.85
C ASN A 155 -12.10 -0.43 -18.72
N ALA A 156 -12.09 0.40 -19.77
CA ALA A 156 -11.36 1.67 -19.79
C ALA A 156 -11.93 2.73 -18.80
N PHE A 157 -13.18 2.55 -18.34
CA PHE A 157 -13.86 3.42 -17.38
C PHE A 157 -14.38 2.61 -16.18
N PRO A 158 -13.48 2.12 -15.29
CA PRO A 158 -13.91 1.31 -14.15
C PRO A 158 -14.76 2.12 -13.17
N ASP A 159 -15.79 1.50 -12.61
CA ASP A 159 -16.61 2.07 -11.56
C ASP A 159 -15.84 2.01 -10.22
N MET A 160 -15.53 3.16 -9.64
CA MET A 160 -14.77 3.29 -8.38
C MET A 160 -15.67 3.26 -7.13
N THR A 161 -17.00 3.11 -7.25
CA THR A 161 -17.93 3.11 -6.10
C THR A 161 -17.56 2.05 -5.05
N CYS A 162 -17.00 0.93 -5.48
CA CYS A 162 -16.56 -0.18 -4.61
C CYS A 162 -15.11 -0.52 -4.87
N ALA A 163 -14.22 0.49 -4.98
CA ALA A 163 -12.80 0.29 -5.24
C ALA A 163 -12.09 -0.52 -4.13
N LEU A 164 -12.60 -0.44 -2.92
CA LEU A 164 -12.14 -1.24 -1.77
C LEU A 164 -13.10 -2.40 -1.51
N SER A 165 -12.57 -3.61 -1.39
CA SER A 165 -13.36 -4.83 -1.23
C SER A 165 -13.97 -4.95 0.16
N GLN A 166 -15.29 -4.80 0.28
CA GLN A 166 -16.00 -4.93 1.55
C GLN A 166 -15.82 -6.32 2.20
N HIS A 167 -15.80 -7.38 1.39
CA HIS A 167 -15.61 -8.73 1.91
C HIS A 167 -14.20 -8.90 2.48
N LEU A 168 -13.14 -8.54 1.72
CA LEU A 168 -11.76 -8.61 2.20
C LEU A 168 -11.57 -7.73 3.44
N ASN A 169 -12.14 -6.52 3.46
CA ASN A 169 -12.09 -5.61 4.60
C ASN A 169 -12.72 -6.25 5.84
N SER A 170 -13.86 -6.93 5.71
CA SER A 170 -14.55 -7.60 6.83
C SER A 170 -13.71 -8.73 7.42
N GLU A 171 -13.13 -9.59 6.57
CA GLU A 171 -12.28 -10.70 7.04
C GLU A 171 -11.02 -10.20 7.73
N LEU A 172 -10.34 -9.21 7.14
CA LEU A 172 -9.16 -8.61 7.75
C LEU A 172 -9.48 -7.90 9.08
N MET A 173 -10.62 -7.20 9.17
CA MET A 173 -11.07 -6.56 10.39
C MET A 173 -11.29 -7.60 11.51
N ASN A 174 -11.97 -8.71 11.22
CA ASN A 174 -12.21 -9.78 12.18
C ASN A 174 -10.89 -10.38 12.70
N ALA A 175 -9.97 -10.67 11.78
CA ALA A 175 -8.66 -11.22 12.13
C ALA A 175 -7.81 -10.26 12.97
N LEU A 176 -7.86 -8.95 12.68
CA LEU A 176 -7.15 -7.92 13.44
C LEU A 176 -7.75 -7.77 14.84
N HIS A 177 -9.06 -7.75 14.98
CA HIS A 177 -9.73 -7.74 16.30
C HIS A 177 -9.32 -8.94 17.16
N PHE A 178 -9.20 -10.11 16.56
CA PHE A 178 -8.79 -11.32 17.29
C PHE A 178 -7.39 -11.20 17.93
N VAL A 179 -6.48 -10.46 17.29
CA VAL A 179 -5.12 -10.22 17.82
C VAL A 179 -5.00 -8.94 18.65
N GLY A 180 -6.12 -8.28 18.92
CA GLY A 180 -6.19 -7.06 19.75
C GLY A 180 -5.93 -5.76 19.01
N VAL A 181 -5.86 -5.79 17.68
CA VAL A 181 -5.81 -4.58 16.84
C VAL A 181 -7.24 -4.21 16.43
N SER A 182 -7.64 -2.98 16.70
CA SER A 182 -9.01 -2.49 16.43
C SER A 182 -8.96 -1.28 15.49
N PRO A 183 -8.88 -1.50 14.16
CA PRO A 183 -8.86 -0.40 13.20
C PRO A 183 -10.16 0.42 13.27
N ARG A 184 -10.04 1.72 13.02
CA ARG A 184 -11.19 2.59 12.76
C ARG A 184 -11.51 2.54 11.27
N LEU A 185 -12.76 2.74 10.90
CA LEU A 185 -13.13 2.98 9.51
C LEU A 185 -12.90 4.45 9.17
N GLY A 186 -12.44 4.76 7.96
CA GLY A 186 -12.21 6.14 7.59
C GLY A 186 -11.93 6.36 6.11
N ILE A 187 -11.92 7.63 5.74
CA ILE A 187 -11.67 8.12 4.38
C ILE A 187 -10.25 8.70 4.33
N TYR A 188 -9.48 8.26 3.34
CA TYR A 188 -8.10 8.69 3.13
C TYR A 188 -8.03 9.75 2.04
N LEU A 189 -7.33 10.86 2.33
CA LEU A 189 -6.98 11.85 1.31
C LEU A 189 -5.50 11.72 0.96
N SER A 190 -5.20 11.44 -0.31
CA SER A 190 -3.84 11.46 -0.83
C SER A 190 -3.56 12.76 -1.58
N ARG A 191 -2.41 13.36 -1.29
CA ARG A 191 -1.97 14.64 -1.86
C ARG A 191 -0.50 14.61 -2.27
N PRO A 192 -0.07 15.50 -3.20
CA PRO A 192 1.35 15.69 -3.45
C PRO A 192 2.13 16.05 -2.18
N GLY A 193 3.34 15.50 -2.05
CA GLY A 193 4.26 15.71 -0.93
C GLY A 193 5.65 16.02 -1.47
N SER A 194 6.70 15.99 -0.72
CA SER A 194 7.03 15.29 0.54
C SER A 194 6.77 16.08 1.83
N GLN A 195 6.34 17.34 1.74
CA GLN A 195 6.09 18.16 2.92
C GLN A 195 4.85 17.67 3.69
N PHE A 196 4.85 17.80 5.01
CA PHE A 196 3.65 17.68 5.82
C PHE A 196 2.64 18.77 5.46
N CYS A 197 1.34 18.51 5.70
CA CYS A 197 0.30 19.49 5.44
C CYS A 197 0.40 20.68 6.40
N THR A 198 -0.04 21.85 5.93
CA THR A 198 -0.28 23.02 6.78
C THR A 198 -1.59 22.86 7.57
N VAL A 199 -1.81 23.73 8.57
CA VAL A 199 -3.09 23.79 9.30
C VAL A 199 -4.26 24.03 8.34
N SER A 200 -4.10 24.91 7.36
CA SER A 200 -5.15 25.22 6.38
C SER A 200 -5.44 24.05 5.44
N GLU A 201 -4.42 23.32 5.00
CA GLU A 201 -4.58 22.10 4.20
C GLU A 201 -5.27 20.98 5.00
N ALA A 202 -4.92 20.81 6.28
CA ALA A 202 -5.58 19.85 7.16
C ALA A 202 -7.08 20.20 7.35
N ASN A 203 -7.41 21.48 7.52
CA ASN A 203 -8.79 21.94 7.59
C ASN A 203 -9.55 21.71 6.28
N ALA A 204 -8.94 21.99 5.13
CA ALA A 204 -9.54 21.73 3.83
C ALA A 204 -9.82 20.24 3.61
N ALA A 205 -8.89 19.37 4.02
CA ALA A 205 -9.05 17.92 3.94
C ALA A 205 -10.22 17.43 4.83
N ARG A 206 -10.37 17.96 6.06
CA ARG A 206 -11.55 17.66 6.92
C ARG A 206 -12.85 18.11 6.28
N MET A 207 -12.87 19.31 5.70
CA MET A 207 -14.06 19.81 5.00
C MET A 207 -14.42 18.96 3.78
N ALA A 208 -13.43 18.35 3.13
CA ALA A 208 -13.64 17.38 2.05
C ALA A 208 -14.14 16.01 2.56
N GLY A 209 -14.16 15.78 3.88
CA GLY A 209 -14.64 14.55 4.50
C GLY A 209 -13.57 13.53 4.81
N ALA A 210 -12.28 13.88 4.74
CA ALA A 210 -11.19 12.95 5.06
C ALA A 210 -10.98 12.80 6.57
N ASP A 211 -10.61 11.59 6.99
CA ASP A 211 -10.25 11.23 8.37
C ASP A 211 -8.74 11.16 8.57
N ILE A 212 -8.01 10.83 7.51
CA ILE A 212 -6.57 10.71 7.51
C ILE A 212 -6.00 11.27 6.19
N ILE A 213 -4.81 11.85 6.24
CA ILE A 213 -4.16 12.47 5.08
C ILE A 213 -2.73 11.94 4.92
N GLY A 214 -2.37 11.57 3.70
CA GLY A 214 -1.04 11.09 3.34
C GLY A 214 -0.66 11.40 1.89
N HIS A 215 0.26 10.62 1.33
CA HIS A 215 0.84 10.87 0.01
C HIS A 215 0.69 9.70 -0.97
N ASP A 216 0.29 8.50 -0.52
CA ASP A 216 0.45 7.23 -1.21
C ASP A 216 -0.88 6.48 -1.37
N MET A 217 -0.83 5.21 -1.75
CA MET A 217 -1.89 4.21 -1.87
C MET A 217 -2.97 4.45 -2.93
N VAL A 218 -3.34 5.70 -3.21
CA VAL A 218 -4.49 5.98 -4.09
C VAL A 218 -4.24 5.53 -5.53
N MET A 219 -3.01 5.63 -6.01
CA MET A 219 -2.65 5.14 -7.35
C MET A 219 -2.77 3.61 -7.42
N GLU A 220 -2.30 2.94 -6.39
CA GLU A 220 -2.35 1.49 -6.24
C GLU A 220 -3.80 0.99 -6.06
N ILE A 221 -4.62 1.70 -5.28
CA ILE A 221 -6.06 1.38 -5.14
C ILE A 221 -6.76 1.48 -6.49
N ILE A 222 -6.57 2.59 -7.22
CA ILE A 222 -7.20 2.81 -8.53
C ILE A 222 -6.76 1.73 -9.53
N MET A 223 -5.44 1.48 -9.64
CA MET A 223 -4.90 0.50 -10.58
C MET A 223 -5.33 -0.92 -10.20
N GLY A 224 -5.20 -1.31 -8.94
CA GLY A 224 -5.56 -2.63 -8.47
C GLY A 224 -7.04 -2.96 -8.71
N HIS A 225 -7.93 -2.01 -8.39
CA HIS A 225 -9.35 -2.17 -8.67
C HIS A 225 -9.65 -2.25 -10.17
N ALA A 226 -9.03 -1.39 -10.98
CA ALA A 226 -9.21 -1.40 -12.43
C ALA A 226 -8.72 -2.70 -13.09
N LEU A 227 -7.73 -3.37 -12.52
CA LEU A 227 -7.25 -4.70 -12.90
C LEU A 227 -8.13 -5.85 -12.37
N GLY A 228 -9.24 -5.56 -11.68
CA GLY A 228 -10.14 -6.56 -11.10
C GLY A 228 -9.66 -7.20 -9.81
N CYS A 229 -8.62 -6.65 -9.16
CA CYS A 229 -8.16 -7.14 -7.87
C CYS A 229 -9.14 -6.79 -6.73
N LYS A 230 -9.16 -7.63 -5.70
CA LYS A 230 -9.78 -7.32 -4.40
C LYS A 230 -8.76 -6.51 -3.59
N VAL A 231 -9.05 -5.23 -3.36
CA VAL A 231 -8.13 -4.31 -2.67
C VAL A 231 -8.63 -4.02 -1.27
N ALA A 232 -7.75 -4.14 -0.28
CA ALA A 232 -7.92 -3.59 1.06
C ALA A 232 -6.77 -2.63 1.35
N ALA A 233 -7.05 -1.53 2.03
CA ALA A 233 -6.04 -0.53 2.35
C ALA A 233 -6.17 -0.06 3.80
N PHE A 234 -5.03 0.04 4.49
CA PHE A 234 -4.93 0.52 5.86
C PHE A 234 -3.93 1.66 5.93
N SER A 235 -4.32 2.73 6.59
CA SER A 235 -3.39 3.81 6.94
C SER A 235 -3.20 3.88 8.45
N LEU A 236 -1.95 3.87 8.90
CA LEU A 236 -1.62 4.11 10.30
C LEU A 236 -1.64 5.60 10.58
N ALA A 237 -2.46 6.06 11.52
CA ALA A 237 -2.34 7.40 12.05
C ALA A 237 -1.01 7.51 12.82
N ALA A 238 0.05 7.90 12.12
CA ALA A 238 1.38 7.98 12.73
C ALA A 238 1.50 9.22 13.62
N LEU A 239 0.96 10.35 13.17
CA LEU A 239 0.90 11.61 13.93
C LEU A 239 -0.49 12.24 13.77
N MET A 240 -0.76 13.26 14.56
CA MET A 240 -1.95 14.13 14.36
C MET A 240 -1.63 15.23 13.35
N ALA A 241 -2.65 15.84 12.76
CA ALA A 241 -2.50 17.04 11.94
C ALA A 241 -1.91 18.22 12.74
N PRO A 242 -1.28 19.20 12.06
CA PRO A 242 -0.45 20.23 12.73
C PRO A 242 -1.24 21.15 13.68
N ASP A 243 -2.55 21.28 13.52
CA ASP A 243 -3.42 22.06 14.43
C ASP A 243 -3.66 21.36 15.79
N PHE A 244 -3.30 20.07 15.91
CA PHE A 244 -3.34 19.34 17.18
C PHE A 244 -2.00 19.29 17.90
N TYR A 245 -0.93 19.80 17.28
CA TYR A 245 0.42 19.77 17.81
C TYR A 245 0.99 21.18 18.04
N SER A 246 1.73 21.30 19.14
CA SER A 246 2.57 22.48 19.40
C SER A 246 4.02 22.30 18.90
N GLN A 247 4.39 21.10 18.46
CA GLN A 247 5.74 20.75 18.04
C GLN A 247 5.80 20.49 16.52
N PRO A 248 6.92 20.73 15.83
CA PRO A 248 7.07 20.40 14.44
C PRO A 248 6.87 18.90 14.17
N LEU A 249 6.20 18.57 13.07
CA LEU A 249 6.06 17.20 12.59
C LEU A 249 7.42 16.69 12.11
N SER A 250 7.74 15.42 12.39
CA SER A 250 9.02 14.80 12.06
C SER A 250 8.79 13.45 11.38
N ARG A 251 9.51 13.21 10.28
CA ARG A 251 9.53 11.90 9.62
C ARG A 251 10.08 10.80 10.55
N ALA A 252 11.06 11.11 11.39
CA ALA A 252 11.59 10.14 12.35
C ALA A 252 10.50 9.64 13.28
N ASN A 253 9.66 10.55 13.82
CA ASN A 253 8.55 10.18 14.68
C ASN A 253 7.51 9.31 13.95
N VAL A 254 7.24 9.58 12.66
CA VAL A 254 6.38 8.73 11.83
C VAL A 254 6.94 7.31 11.75
N LEU A 255 8.23 7.17 11.41
CA LEU A 255 8.88 5.87 11.28
C LEU A 255 8.90 5.08 12.60
N ASP A 256 9.10 5.75 13.72
CA ASP A 256 9.10 5.11 15.05
C ASP A 256 7.72 4.54 15.39
N VAL A 257 6.64 5.27 15.09
CA VAL A 257 5.27 4.78 15.27
C VAL A 257 4.97 3.62 14.31
N CYS A 258 5.41 3.70 13.04
CA CYS A 258 5.24 2.61 12.08
C CYS A 258 5.92 1.32 12.54
N ARG A 259 7.18 1.39 12.99
CA ARG A 259 7.91 0.22 13.52
C ARG A 259 7.22 -0.36 14.74
N PHE A 260 6.79 0.49 15.67
CA PHE A 260 6.12 0.05 16.89
C PHE A 260 4.82 -0.70 16.60
N CYS A 261 3.99 -0.21 15.67
CA CYS A 261 2.68 -0.79 15.35
C CYS A 261 2.76 -1.95 14.34
N SER A 262 3.91 -2.19 13.70
CA SER A 262 4.04 -3.14 12.60
C SER A 262 3.77 -4.58 13.03
N SER A 263 4.32 -5.02 14.16
CA SER A 263 4.31 -6.43 14.58
C SER A 263 2.90 -6.98 14.77
N ASP A 264 2.03 -6.22 15.44
CA ASP A 264 0.65 -6.66 15.71
C ASP A 264 -0.19 -6.66 14.44
N MET A 265 0.04 -5.66 13.56
CA MET A 265 -0.60 -5.62 12.25
C MET A 265 -0.22 -6.84 11.42
N MET A 266 1.07 -7.17 11.30
CA MET A 266 1.53 -8.33 10.53
C MET A 266 0.97 -9.64 11.09
N ARG A 267 0.87 -9.78 12.42
CA ARG A 267 0.24 -10.94 13.07
C ARG A 267 -1.23 -11.08 12.70
N GLY A 268 -1.98 -9.98 12.70
CA GLY A 268 -3.38 -9.96 12.30
C GLY A 268 -3.56 -10.26 10.81
N LEU A 269 -2.72 -9.69 9.95
CA LEU A 269 -2.74 -9.97 8.52
C LEU A 269 -2.44 -11.43 8.20
N ARG A 270 -1.44 -12.05 8.85
CA ARG A 270 -1.15 -13.48 8.68
C ARG A 270 -2.40 -14.34 8.95
N ARG A 271 -3.14 -14.01 10.00
CA ARG A 271 -4.39 -14.70 10.32
C ARG A 271 -5.46 -14.44 9.24
N GLY A 272 -5.71 -13.19 8.90
CA GLY A 272 -6.73 -12.80 7.93
C GLY A 272 -6.48 -13.34 6.53
N ILE A 273 -5.21 -13.36 6.08
CA ILE A 273 -4.81 -13.95 4.80
C ILE A 273 -5.20 -15.44 4.75
N ARG A 274 -4.91 -16.19 5.83
CA ARG A 274 -5.28 -17.61 5.89
C ARG A 274 -6.79 -17.79 5.84
N GLU A 275 -7.52 -17.07 6.69
CA GLU A 275 -9.00 -17.19 6.76
C GLU A 275 -9.67 -16.79 5.44
N TYR A 276 -9.15 -15.76 4.76
CA TYR A 276 -9.68 -15.31 3.47
C TYR A 276 -9.38 -16.25 2.30
N ILE A 277 -8.21 -16.90 2.27
CA ILE A 277 -7.81 -17.77 1.14
C ILE A 277 -8.36 -19.20 1.30
N GLU A 278 -8.51 -19.69 2.53
CA GLU A 278 -8.98 -21.05 2.83
C GLU A 278 -10.52 -21.15 3.02
N GLY A 279 -11.20 -20.02 3.28
CA GLY A 279 -12.66 -19.93 3.46
C GLY A 279 -13.38 -19.70 2.17
#